data_264d8af07d7f3b87a753753feb1525b7
#
_entry.id   264d8af07d7f3b87a753753feb1525b7
#
_cell.length_a   1.000
_cell.length_b   1.000
_cell.length_c   1.000
_cell.angle_alpha   90.00
_cell.angle_beta   90.00
_cell.angle_gamma   90.00
#
_symmetry.space_group_name_H-M   'P 1'
#
loop_
_entity.id
_entity.type
_entity.pdbx_description
1 polymer ?
#
loop_
_entity_poly.entity_id
_entity_poly.type
_entity_poly.pdbx_seq_one_letter_code
_entity_poly.pdbx_strand_id
1 'polypeptide(L)' 'MDLLIPMAGLIDKEAELSRIAKQLEKMQQEAARVAGKLANEGFVAKAPEAVLAKEREKLADAEAAISKLLAQQAQIAAL' A
#
# COMPACT_ATOMS: atom_id res chain seq x y z
N MET A 1 0.15 35.89 2.74
CA MET A 1 -0.15 35.32 2.96
C MET A 1 -0.95 34.67 2.94
N ASP A 2 -1.17 34.25 2.87
CA ASP A 2 -1.90 33.69 2.82
C ASP A 2 -2.33 32.90 3.11
N LEU A 3 -2.67 32.62 3.53
CA LEU A 3 -3.10 31.92 3.91
C LEU A 3 -3.94 31.26 3.75
N LEU A 4 -4.07 30.75 3.62
CA LEU A 4 -4.77 30.10 3.41
C LEU A 4 -5.51 29.47 4.15
N ILE A 5 -6.40 29.58 4.19
CA ILE A 5 -7.14 29.11 4.95
C ILE A 5 -7.87 28.06 4.60
N PRO A 6 -7.79 27.03 5.13
CA PRO A 6 -8.47 25.94 4.75
C PRO A 6 -9.82 26.16 5.06
N MET A 7 -10.63 26.00 4.21
CA MET A 7 -11.88 26.05 4.44
C MET A 7 -12.31 24.88 5.13
N ALA A 8 -12.98 25.00 6.14
CA ALA A 8 -13.47 23.89 6.88
C ALA A 8 -14.35 23.06 6.01
N GLY A 9 -14.12 21.84 6.02
CA GLY A 9 -14.89 20.91 5.23
C GLY A 9 -14.44 20.74 3.80
N LEU A 10 -13.47 21.54 3.40
CA LEU A 10 -12.96 21.40 2.08
C LEU A 10 -11.80 20.45 2.10
N ILE A 11 -11.91 19.38 1.39
CA ILE A 11 -10.84 18.41 1.29
C ILE A 11 -10.10 18.67 -0.01
N ASP A 12 -8.79 18.71 0.08
CA ASP A 12 -7.97 18.83 -1.11
C ASP A 12 -7.91 17.46 -1.75
N LYS A 13 -8.85 17.20 -2.62
CA LYS A 13 -9.00 15.91 -3.27
C LYS A 13 -7.74 15.48 -3.99
N GLU A 14 -7.13 16.38 -4.73
CA GLU A 14 -5.93 16.04 -5.48
C GLU A 14 -4.76 15.69 -4.57
N ALA A 15 -4.59 16.43 -3.50
CA ALA A 15 -3.51 16.16 -2.56
C ALA A 15 -3.72 14.80 -1.88
N GLU A 16 -4.95 14.51 -1.49
CA GLU A 16 -5.26 13.24 -0.86
C GLU A 16 -5.05 12.08 -1.81
N LEU A 17 -5.52 12.22 -3.03
CA LEU A 17 -5.34 11.17 -4.04
C LEU A 17 -3.87 10.96 -4.36
N SER A 18 -3.11 12.03 -4.44
CA SER A 18 -1.68 11.95 -4.68
C SER A 18 -0.96 11.20 -3.57
N ARG A 19 -1.33 11.50 -2.33
CA ARG A 19 -0.74 10.83 -1.17
C ARG A 19 -1.05 9.33 -1.20
N ILE A 20 -2.32 9.01 -1.44
CA ILE A 20 -2.74 7.62 -1.49
C ILE A 20 -2.06 6.89 -2.63
N ALA A 21 -1.94 7.53 -3.79
CA ALA A 21 -1.27 6.93 -4.93
C ALA A 21 0.18 6.59 -4.62
N LYS A 22 0.88 7.47 -3.92
CA LYS A 22 2.26 7.21 -3.52
C LYS A 22 2.37 6.04 -2.57
N GLN A 23 1.47 5.99 -1.61
CA GLN A 23 1.45 4.88 -0.66
C GLN A 23 1.10 3.57 -1.34
N LEU A 24 0.15 3.61 -2.28
CA LEU A 24 -0.22 2.44 -3.06
C LEU A 24 0.97 1.91 -3.82
N GLU A 25 1.69 2.79 -4.51
CA GLU A 25 2.84 2.39 -5.28
C GLU A 25 3.88 1.71 -4.40
N LYS A 26 4.13 2.30 -3.24
CA LYS A 26 5.08 1.73 -2.28
C LYS A 26 4.66 0.34 -1.81
N MET A 27 3.40 0.22 -1.44
CA MET A 27 2.88 -1.05 -0.96
C MET A 27 2.85 -2.09 -2.06
N GLN A 28 2.52 -1.69 -3.28
CA GLN A 28 2.51 -2.60 -4.42
C GLN A 28 3.91 -3.10 -4.74
N GLN A 29 4.91 -2.23 -4.66
CA GLN A 29 6.29 -2.65 -4.88
C GLN A 29 6.73 -3.64 -3.81
N GLU A 30 6.37 -3.36 -2.58
CA GLU A 30 6.72 -4.24 -1.47
C GLU A 30 6.04 -5.60 -1.63
N ALA A 31 4.75 -5.59 -1.95
CA ALA A 31 4.00 -6.82 -2.18
C ALA A 31 4.60 -7.62 -3.34
N ALA A 32 4.94 -6.94 -4.41
CA ALA A 32 5.54 -7.60 -5.57
C ALA A 32 6.88 -8.23 -5.23
N ARG A 33 7.68 -7.55 -4.44
CA ARG A 33 8.99 -8.06 -4.03
C ARG A 33 8.83 -9.32 -3.18
N VAL A 34 7.95 -9.27 -2.21
CA VAL A 34 7.71 -10.42 -1.33
C VAL A 34 7.09 -11.56 -2.12
N ALA A 35 6.12 -11.26 -2.97
CA ALA A 35 5.49 -12.26 -3.80
C ALA A 35 6.51 -12.92 -4.73
N GLY A 36 7.43 -12.14 -5.28
CA GLY A 36 8.50 -12.67 -6.12
C GLY A 36 9.40 -13.64 -5.37
N LYS A 37 9.73 -13.32 -4.13
CA LYS A 37 10.53 -14.22 -3.30
C LYS A 37 9.78 -15.52 -3.04
N LEU A 38 8.51 -15.43 -2.70
CA LEU A 38 7.70 -16.60 -2.40
C LEU A 38 7.44 -17.45 -3.64
N ALA A 39 7.49 -16.85 -4.81
CA ALA A 39 7.33 -17.57 -6.06
C ALA A 39 8.64 -18.23 -6.51
N ASN A 40 9.76 -17.84 -5.93
CA ASN A 40 11.05 -18.40 -6.27
C ASN A 40 11.25 -19.72 -5.57
N GLU A 41 11.24 -20.81 -6.33
CA GLU A 41 11.40 -22.14 -5.77
C GLU A 41 12.72 -22.33 -5.03
N GLY A 42 13.78 -21.73 -5.53
CA GLY A 42 15.07 -21.79 -4.86
C GLY A 42 15.05 -21.15 -3.49
N PHE A 43 14.38 -20.01 -3.40
CA PHE A 43 14.25 -19.32 -2.12
C PHE A 43 13.38 -20.14 -1.16
N VAL A 44 12.24 -20.61 -1.64
CA VAL A 44 11.31 -21.37 -0.81
C VAL A 44 11.95 -22.66 -0.32
N ALA A 45 12.74 -23.32 -1.16
CA ALA A 45 13.41 -24.55 -0.80
C ALA A 45 14.50 -24.34 0.25
N LYS A 46 15.16 -23.21 0.21
CA LYS A 46 16.28 -22.93 1.10
C LYS A 46 15.89 -22.19 2.38
N ALA A 47 14.84 -21.41 2.31
CA ALA A 47 14.44 -20.60 3.47
C ALA A 47 13.76 -21.46 4.53
N PRO A 48 14.03 -21.20 5.81
CA PRO A 48 13.32 -21.88 6.88
C PRO A 48 11.83 -21.52 6.85
N GLU A 49 11.02 -22.40 7.39
CA GLU A 49 9.58 -22.16 7.45
C GLU A 49 9.26 -20.86 8.19
N ALA A 50 10.02 -20.55 9.22
CA ALA A 50 9.80 -19.32 9.98
C ALA A 50 9.96 -18.09 9.10
N VAL A 51 10.94 -18.11 8.19
CA VAL A 51 11.17 -17.00 7.27
C VAL A 51 10.03 -16.93 6.26
N LEU A 52 9.62 -18.07 5.75
CA LEU A 52 8.51 -18.11 4.79
C LEU A 52 7.22 -17.61 5.40
N ALA A 53 6.96 -17.99 6.64
CA ALA A 53 5.77 -17.52 7.33
C ALA A 53 5.79 -16.01 7.50
N LYS A 54 6.95 -15.44 7.84
CA LYS A 54 7.09 -14.01 7.99
C LYS A 54 6.89 -13.28 6.66
N GLU A 55 7.43 -13.84 5.58
CA GLU A 55 7.28 -13.23 4.27
C GLU A 55 5.81 -13.26 3.83
N ARG A 56 5.12 -14.36 4.09
CA ARG A 56 3.68 -14.45 3.80
C ARG A 56 2.89 -13.43 4.60
N GLU A 57 3.25 -13.25 5.85
CA GLU A 57 2.60 -12.27 6.71
C GLU A 57 2.81 -10.86 6.18
N LYS A 58 4.03 -10.55 5.76
CA LYS A 58 4.32 -9.25 5.14
C LYS A 58 3.51 -9.04 3.89
N LEU A 59 3.38 -10.07 3.08
CA LEU A 59 2.60 -9.97 1.85
C LEU A 59 1.13 -9.72 2.17
N ALA A 60 0.59 -10.45 3.14
CA ALA A 60 -0.79 -10.26 3.55
C ALA A 60 -1.02 -8.84 4.07
N ASP A 61 -0.08 -8.34 4.88
CA ASP A 61 -0.17 -6.98 5.40
C ASP A 61 -0.13 -5.95 4.28
N ALA A 62 0.76 -6.15 3.32
CA ALA A 62 0.87 -5.24 2.19
C ALA A 62 -0.41 -5.25 1.36
N GLU A 63 -0.96 -6.42 1.12
CA GLU A 63 -2.20 -6.55 0.37
C GLU A 63 -3.37 -5.91 1.10
N ALA A 64 -3.42 -6.08 2.41
CA ALA A 64 -4.45 -5.46 3.22
C ALA A 64 -4.35 -3.94 3.15
N ALA A 65 -3.12 -3.42 3.22
CA ALA A 65 -2.89 -1.99 3.10
C ALA A 65 -3.31 -1.46 1.73
N ILE A 66 -2.98 -2.21 0.67
CA ILE A 66 -3.37 -1.84 -0.69
C ILE A 66 -4.89 -1.78 -0.80
N SER A 67 -5.57 -2.78 -0.27
CA SER A 67 -7.02 -2.82 -0.31
C SER A 67 -7.63 -1.62 0.40
N LYS A 68 -7.10 -1.28 1.56
CA LYS A 68 -7.55 -0.13 2.32
C LYS A 68 -7.34 1.17 1.54
N LEU A 69 -6.16 1.31 0.96
CA LEU A 69 -5.82 2.51 0.21
C LEU A 69 -6.70 2.66 -1.01
N LEU A 70 -6.99 1.55 -1.68
CA LEU A 70 -7.88 1.57 -2.84
C LEU A 70 -9.29 1.99 -2.43
N ALA A 71 -9.76 1.51 -1.30
CA ALA A 71 -11.08 1.90 -0.79
C ALA A 71 -11.11 3.40 -0.47
N GLN A 72 -10.06 3.89 0.17
CA GLN A 72 -9.96 5.32 0.48
C GLN A 72 -9.91 6.15 -0.79
N GLN A 73 -9.14 5.69 -1.77
CA GLN A 73 -9.03 6.37 -3.04
C GLN A 73 -10.39 6.49 -3.72
N ALA A 74 -11.13 5.40 -3.71
CA ALA A 74 -12.47 5.39 -4.30
C ALA A 74 -13.41 6.35 -3.58
N GLN A 75 -13.34 6.39 -2.26
CA GLN A 75 -14.17 7.29 -1.48
C GLN A 75 -13.86 8.75 -1.77
N ILE A 76 -12.59 9.07 -1.82
CA ILE A 76 -12.16 10.44 -2.09
C ILE A 76 -12.50 10.83 -3.53
N ALA A 77 -12.30 9.92 -4.46
CA ALA A 77 -12.61 10.17 -5.85
C ALA A 77 -14.11 10.40 -6.07
N ALA A 78 -14.94 9.82 -5.20
CA ALA A 78 -16.37 9.99 -5.28
C ALA A 78 -16.86 11.30 -4.68
N LEU A 79 -16.02 11.98 -3.93
CA LEU A 79 -16.39 13.28 -3.39
C LEU A 79 -16.44 14.31 -4.50
#